data_091c28d277a515d8eb12af9e05dea558
#
_entry.id   091c28d277a515d8eb12af9e05dea558
#
_cell.length_a   1.000
_cell.length_b   1.000
_cell.length_c   1.000
_cell.angle_alpha   90.00
_cell.angle_beta   90.00
_cell.angle_gamma   90.00
#
_symmetry.space_group_name_H-M   'P 1'
#
loop_
_entity.id
_entity.type
_entity.pdbx_description
1 polymer ?
#
loop_
_entity_poly.entity_id
_entity_poly.type
_entity_poly.pdbx_seq_one_letter_code
_entity_poly.pdbx_strand_id
1 'polypeptide(L)'
;MGDIRQSLLPRDVLSAAKELLYHLDIYISNLVQSGRQPPQVDTKTLELVEEFILHAPKDRNALTRRMSALQELQLLEIMCSCFQEQSRDNVRQLMFSALFSLQGNQADDSRMALLGKLVSMAVAVSRVPILECAANWLQRTHCVYCVRLAQVLVDDYCSMMPGSVPTLQNIHSASPRFCCQFITAVTTLYDLTSEELTPPLELLQMIVSWIQEDPRLVLVTFLNTPLSGSPPSTSLDVTPLGGLVRWCVKAPLVYKRDKKQMLPHSSSGSEQEVAALFSALHLSVLQVFMLLPNILNEKGIFGRLALLQVESLASLTSDLSRLLDQADKHTHTPAADVHVHPQLALDRLAQALQVAMANGALLCSREDLRAICSRLPHNNFWDIFLRRLLQEGSDGT
;
A
#
# COMPACT_ATOMS: atom_id res chain seq x y z
N MET A 1 -25.02 19.46 19.82
CA MET A 1 -24.23 18.27 20.25
C MET A 1 -24.32 17.97 21.76
N GLY A 2 -24.43 18.97 22.69
CA GLY A 2 -24.56 18.68 24.13
C GLY A 2 -25.78 17.82 24.49
N ASP A 3 -26.90 18.06 23.86
CA ASP A 3 -28.16 17.31 24.09
C ASP A 3 -28.10 15.86 23.61
N ILE A 4 -27.29 15.59 22.56
CA ILE A 4 -27.13 14.24 21.99
C ILE A 4 -26.47 13.30 23.00
N ARG A 5 -25.40 13.75 23.68
CA ARG A 5 -24.72 12.92 24.68
C ARG A 5 -25.66 12.44 25.78
N GLN A 6 -26.54 13.33 26.29
CA GLN A 6 -27.50 12.95 27.30
C GLN A 6 -28.55 11.91 26.79
N SER A 7 -28.91 11.96 25.53
CA SER A 7 -29.79 10.97 24.92
C SER A 7 -29.15 9.61 24.71
N LEU A 8 -27.78 9.56 24.53
CA LEU A 8 -27.03 8.33 24.29
C LEU A 8 -26.69 7.57 25.59
N LEU A 9 -26.46 8.28 26.69
CA LEU A 9 -26.03 7.69 27.98
C LEU A 9 -26.95 6.59 28.53
N PRO A 10 -28.29 6.69 28.46
CA PRO A 10 -29.20 5.64 29.00
C PRO A 10 -29.34 4.44 28.07
N ARG A 11 -28.80 4.47 26.85
CA ARG A 11 -28.96 3.41 25.84
C ARG A 11 -27.96 2.28 26.05
N ASP A 12 -28.27 1.11 25.52
CA ASP A 12 -27.27 0.06 25.34
C ASP A 12 -26.25 0.46 24.29
N VAL A 13 -25.10 -0.25 24.28
CA VAL A 13 -23.94 0.06 23.44
C VAL A 13 -24.27 0.17 21.95
N LEU A 14 -25.03 -0.79 21.42
CA LEU A 14 -25.33 -0.86 19.99
C LEU A 14 -26.38 0.17 19.58
N SER A 15 -27.40 0.38 20.41
CA SER A 15 -28.41 1.42 20.18
C SER A 15 -27.80 2.82 20.23
N ALA A 16 -26.86 3.07 21.15
CA ALA A 16 -26.13 4.33 21.23
C ALA A 16 -25.25 4.56 19.99
N ALA A 17 -24.51 3.55 19.55
CA ALA A 17 -23.68 3.63 18.34
C ALA A 17 -24.53 3.90 17.08
N LYS A 18 -25.63 3.18 16.91
CA LYS A 18 -26.57 3.36 15.78
C LYS A 18 -27.14 4.78 15.74
N GLU A 19 -27.59 5.29 16.88
CA GLU A 19 -28.13 6.64 16.99
C GLU A 19 -27.06 7.70 16.70
N LEU A 20 -25.83 7.50 17.21
CA LEU A 20 -24.73 8.42 16.93
C LEU A 20 -24.36 8.43 15.44
N LEU A 21 -24.30 7.28 14.77
CA LEU A 21 -24.05 7.21 13.33
C LEU A 21 -25.14 7.95 12.53
N TYR A 22 -26.40 7.83 12.92
CA TYR A 22 -27.50 8.58 12.32
C TYR A 22 -27.35 10.10 12.51
N HIS A 23 -27.00 10.55 13.72
CA HIS A 23 -26.75 11.97 13.97
C HIS A 23 -25.53 12.49 13.23
N LEU A 24 -24.49 11.66 13.10
CA LEU A 24 -23.27 11.99 12.35
C LEU A 24 -23.58 12.17 10.87
N ASP A 25 -24.41 11.30 10.28
CA ASP A 25 -24.87 11.42 8.90
C ASP A 25 -25.62 12.73 8.66
N ILE A 26 -26.61 13.07 9.49
CA ILE A 26 -27.36 14.33 9.39
C ILE A 26 -26.42 15.52 9.54
N TYR A 27 -25.53 15.51 10.53
CA TYR A 27 -24.60 16.58 10.78
C TYR A 27 -23.68 16.83 9.59
N ILE A 28 -23.06 15.78 9.05
CA ILE A 28 -22.14 15.87 7.90
C ILE A 28 -22.91 16.24 6.63
N SER A 29 -24.12 15.73 6.44
CA SER A 29 -24.97 16.10 5.31
C SER A 29 -25.26 17.61 5.30
N ASN A 30 -25.59 18.18 6.47
CA ASN A 30 -25.79 19.63 6.62
C ASN A 30 -24.50 20.42 6.42
N LEU A 31 -23.36 19.91 6.91
CA LEU A 31 -22.05 20.53 6.73
C LEU A 31 -21.68 20.63 5.24
N VAL A 32 -21.88 19.55 4.49
CA VAL A 32 -21.64 19.51 3.03
C VAL A 32 -22.57 20.48 2.29
N GLN A 33 -23.86 20.55 2.67
CA GLN A 33 -24.83 21.45 2.06
C GLN A 33 -24.52 22.93 2.35
N SER A 34 -23.90 23.24 3.49
CA SER A 34 -23.54 24.62 3.85
C SER A 34 -22.47 25.27 2.99
N GLY A 35 -21.79 24.50 2.13
CA GLY A 35 -20.76 24.98 1.20
C GLY A 35 -19.48 25.47 1.87
N ARG A 36 -19.29 25.30 3.17
CA ARG A 36 -18.06 25.67 3.87
C ARG A 36 -16.93 24.76 3.47
N GLN A 37 -15.86 25.31 2.95
CA GLN A 37 -14.65 24.54 2.60
C GLN A 37 -13.45 25.04 3.41
N PRO A 38 -12.59 24.10 3.89
CA PRO A 38 -12.82 22.64 3.93
C PRO A 38 -13.84 22.26 5.02
N PRO A 39 -14.71 21.26 4.77
CA PRO A 39 -15.63 20.77 5.79
C PRO A 39 -14.83 20.08 6.90
N GLN A 40 -14.84 20.66 8.09
CA GLN A 40 -14.19 20.09 9.28
C GLN A 40 -15.25 19.64 10.28
N VAL A 41 -15.10 18.42 10.77
CA VAL A 41 -15.92 17.90 11.87
C VAL A 41 -15.42 18.48 13.18
N ASP A 42 -16.33 18.96 14.02
CA ASP A 42 -15.98 19.59 15.29
C ASP A 42 -15.42 18.58 16.31
N THR A 43 -14.59 19.06 17.23
CA THR A 43 -13.94 18.25 18.27
C THR A 43 -14.95 17.51 19.15
N LYS A 44 -16.11 18.13 19.45
CA LYS A 44 -17.15 17.53 20.29
C LYS A 44 -17.78 16.31 19.61
N THR A 45 -17.92 16.35 18.29
CA THR A 45 -18.39 15.20 17.51
C THR A 45 -17.37 14.06 17.55
N LEU A 46 -16.08 14.37 17.44
CA LEU A 46 -15.01 13.38 17.54
C LEU A 46 -14.95 12.74 18.94
N GLU A 47 -15.13 13.51 19.99
CA GLU A 47 -15.26 13.00 21.38
C GLU A 47 -16.42 12.03 21.56
N LEU A 48 -17.57 12.29 20.93
CA LEU A 48 -18.71 11.38 20.95
C LEU A 48 -18.40 10.06 20.23
N VAL A 49 -17.71 10.11 19.10
CA VAL A 49 -17.22 8.93 18.36
C VAL A 49 -16.28 8.11 19.26
N GLU A 50 -15.33 8.74 19.95
CA GLU A 50 -14.44 8.06 20.88
C GLU A 50 -15.18 7.39 22.03
N GLU A 51 -16.18 8.04 22.59
CA GLU A 51 -16.93 7.55 23.73
C GLU A 51 -17.91 6.40 23.37
N PHE A 52 -18.68 6.53 22.29
CA PHE A 52 -19.81 5.65 21.99
C PHE A 52 -19.58 4.63 20.87
N ILE A 53 -18.57 4.83 20.03
CA ILE A 53 -18.22 3.89 18.95
C ILE A 53 -16.91 3.16 19.26
N LEU A 54 -15.86 3.90 19.64
CA LEU A 54 -14.56 3.32 19.88
C LEU A 54 -14.40 2.77 21.31
N HIS A 55 -15.26 3.20 22.25
CA HIS A 55 -15.18 2.88 23.66
C HIS A 55 -13.79 3.11 24.25
N ALA A 56 -13.09 4.16 23.77
CA ALA A 56 -11.75 4.50 24.21
C ALA A 56 -11.74 4.91 25.69
N PRO A 57 -10.79 4.42 26.50
CA PRO A 57 -10.70 4.78 27.89
C PRO A 57 -10.37 6.27 28.03
N LYS A 58 -11.18 7.03 28.77
CA LYS A 58 -10.91 8.45 29.07
C LYS A 58 -9.71 8.63 30.02
N ASP A 59 -9.49 7.64 30.90
CA ASP A 59 -8.39 7.61 31.86
C ASP A 59 -7.69 6.26 31.81
N ARG A 60 -6.36 6.23 32.05
CA ARG A 60 -5.55 5.01 32.11
C ARG A 60 -6.07 3.95 33.10
N ASN A 61 -6.83 4.36 34.10
CA ASN A 61 -7.40 3.52 35.14
C ASN A 61 -8.91 3.26 34.98
N ALA A 62 -9.54 3.80 33.94
CA ALA A 62 -10.96 3.56 33.72
C ALA A 62 -11.18 2.12 33.21
N LEU A 63 -12.10 1.43 33.87
CA LEU A 63 -12.59 0.12 33.40
C LEU A 63 -13.25 0.30 32.03
N THR A 64 -12.55 -0.08 30.97
CA THR A 64 -13.11 -0.10 29.63
C THR A 64 -14.29 -1.06 29.57
N ARG A 65 -15.43 -0.58 29.17
CA ARG A 65 -16.61 -1.41 28.89
C ARG A 65 -16.30 -2.23 27.64
N ARG A 66 -15.73 -3.41 27.81
CA ARG A 66 -15.40 -4.30 26.68
C ARG A 66 -16.68 -4.84 26.09
N MET A 67 -16.86 -4.65 24.78
CA MET A 67 -17.88 -5.34 24.01
C MET A 67 -17.56 -6.83 23.94
N SER A 68 -18.61 -7.67 23.94
CA SER A 68 -18.45 -9.08 23.57
C SER A 68 -18.15 -9.18 22.06
N ALA A 69 -17.56 -10.29 21.62
CA ALA A 69 -17.29 -10.52 20.20
C ALA A 69 -18.57 -10.42 19.33
N LEU A 70 -19.70 -10.85 19.86
CA LEU A 70 -20.98 -10.72 19.16
C LEU A 70 -21.43 -9.27 19.03
N GLN A 71 -21.28 -8.46 20.07
CA GLN A 71 -21.60 -7.02 20.00
C GLN A 71 -20.68 -6.29 19.03
N GLU A 72 -19.42 -6.65 18.99
CA GLU A 72 -18.44 -6.09 18.05
C GLU A 72 -18.81 -6.41 16.60
N LEU A 73 -19.21 -7.66 16.32
CA LEU A 73 -19.70 -8.06 15.00
C LEU A 73 -20.99 -7.28 14.62
N GLN A 74 -21.91 -7.13 15.55
CA GLN A 74 -23.14 -6.36 15.33
C GLN A 74 -22.86 -4.87 15.09
N LEU A 75 -21.86 -4.29 15.77
CA LEU A 75 -21.41 -2.92 15.50
C LEU A 75 -20.87 -2.80 14.08
N LEU A 76 -20.03 -3.74 13.63
CA LEU A 76 -19.50 -3.75 12.26
C LEU A 76 -20.62 -3.86 11.22
N GLU A 77 -21.64 -4.68 11.46
CA GLU A 77 -22.82 -4.76 10.58
C GLU A 77 -23.63 -3.45 10.53
N ILE A 78 -23.81 -2.78 11.68
CA ILE A 78 -24.47 -1.46 11.74
C ILE A 78 -23.68 -0.45 10.92
N MET A 79 -22.35 -0.43 11.06
CA MET A 79 -21.48 0.45 10.28
C MET A 79 -21.54 0.12 8.78
N CYS A 80 -21.46 -1.15 8.41
CA CYS A 80 -21.58 -1.59 7.02
C CYS A 80 -22.90 -1.12 6.39
N SER A 81 -24.02 -1.29 7.11
CA SER A 81 -25.34 -0.84 6.66
C SER A 81 -25.40 0.68 6.48
N CYS A 82 -24.88 1.42 7.45
CA CYS A 82 -24.82 2.88 7.40
C CYS A 82 -24.06 3.39 6.16
N PHE A 83 -22.89 2.82 5.87
CA PHE A 83 -22.11 3.17 4.67
C PHE A 83 -22.75 2.71 3.37
N GLN A 84 -23.51 1.61 3.37
CA GLN A 84 -24.22 1.10 2.20
C GLN A 84 -25.44 1.96 1.85
N GLU A 85 -26.20 2.41 2.84
CA GLU A 85 -27.41 3.21 2.68
C GLU A 85 -27.11 4.65 2.26
N GLN A 86 -25.95 5.19 2.64
CA GLN A 86 -25.56 6.54 2.25
C GLN A 86 -25.28 6.64 0.75
N SER A 87 -26.12 7.39 0.04
CA SER A 87 -26.06 7.54 -1.42
C SER A 87 -25.04 8.59 -1.89
N ARG A 88 -24.67 9.55 -1.01
CA ARG A 88 -23.75 10.64 -1.37
C ARG A 88 -22.30 10.28 -1.01
N ASP A 89 -21.46 10.11 -2.00
CA ASP A 89 -20.06 9.72 -1.81
C ASP A 89 -19.25 10.69 -0.95
N ASN A 90 -19.46 11.99 -1.11
CA ASN A 90 -18.76 13.00 -0.30
C ASN A 90 -19.15 12.95 1.19
N VAL A 91 -20.42 12.70 1.52
CA VAL A 91 -20.88 12.51 2.89
C VAL A 91 -20.27 11.24 3.48
N ARG A 92 -20.31 10.15 2.72
CA ARG A 92 -19.73 8.86 3.10
C ARG A 92 -18.23 8.99 3.41
N GLN A 93 -17.48 9.67 2.54
CA GLN A 93 -16.05 9.91 2.72
C GLN A 93 -15.75 10.74 3.98
N LEU A 94 -16.55 11.77 4.25
CA LEU A 94 -16.38 12.60 5.45
C LEU A 94 -16.78 11.85 6.73
N MET A 95 -17.82 11.01 6.69
CA MET A 95 -18.17 10.14 7.81
C MET A 95 -17.04 9.17 8.12
N PHE A 96 -16.49 8.52 7.10
CA PHE A 96 -15.36 7.60 7.25
C PHE A 96 -14.14 8.32 7.84
N SER A 97 -13.82 9.51 7.32
CA SER A 97 -12.72 10.33 7.83
C SER A 97 -12.95 10.77 9.27
N ALA A 98 -14.18 11.11 9.65
CA ALA A 98 -14.52 11.48 11.03
C ALA A 98 -14.36 10.31 12.01
N LEU A 99 -14.76 9.10 11.60
CA LEU A 99 -14.64 7.89 12.44
C LEU A 99 -13.19 7.46 12.61
N PHE A 100 -12.38 7.56 11.55
CA PHE A 100 -11.03 7.01 11.49
C PHE A 100 -9.93 8.07 11.36
N SER A 101 -10.22 9.33 11.72
CA SER A 101 -9.21 10.38 11.81
C SER A 101 -8.26 10.12 12.98
N LEU A 102 -6.97 10.00 12.69
CA LEU A 102 -5.93 9.76 13.68
C LEU A 102 -5.48 11.09 14.29
N GLN A 103 -5.44 11.15 15.60
CA GLN A 103 -5.25 12.38 16.37
C GLN A 103 -3.93 12.39 17.19
N GLY A 104 -3.15 11.29 17.14
CA GLY A 104 -1.96 11.10 17.97
C GLY A 104 -2.29 10.82 19.45
N ASN A 105 -3.51 10.33 19.73
CA ASN A 105 -3.98 10.06 21.09
C ASN A 105 -4.18 8.56 21.35
N GLN A 106 -4.53 8.19 22.58
CA GLN A 106 -4.74 6.78 22.97
C GLN A 106 -5.90 6.10 22.21
N ALA A 107 -6.84 6.85 21.66
CA ALA A 107 -7.96 6.31 20.91
C ALA A 107 -7.53 5.79 19.52
N ASP A 108 -6.35 6.17 19.03
CA ASP A 108 -5.89 5.78 17.70
C ASP A 108 -5.69 4.26 17.57
N ASP A 109 -5.26 3.58 18.62
CA ASP A 109 -5.17 2.12 18.60
C ASP A 109 -6.54 1.46 18.48
N SER A 110 -7.55 1.97 19.19
CA SER A 110 -8.94 1.51 19.08
C SER A 110 -9.51 1.80 17.70
N ARG A 111 -9.20 3.00 17.13
CA ARG A 111 -9.59 3.36 15.75
C ARG A 111 -8.98 2.41 14.73
N MET A 112 -7.69 2.13 14.84
CA MET A 112 -7.00 1.22 13.93
C MET A 112 -7.52 -0.22 14.06
N ALA A 113 -7.81 -0.70 15.26
CA ALA A 113 -8.38 -2.01 15.47
C ALA A 113 -9.79 -2.13 14.84
N LEU A 114 -10.65 -1.14 15.06
CA LEU A 114 -11.99 -1.11 14.46
C LEU A 114 -11.92 -0.95 12.94
N LEU A 115 -11.05 -0.10 12.43
CA LEU A 115 -10.82 0.09 10.99
C LEU A 115 -10.39 -1.22 10.33
N GLY A 116 -9.40 -1.92 10.91
CA GLY A 116 -8.92 -3.20 10.39
C GLY A 116 -10.06 -4.21 10.26
N LYS A 117 -10.85 -4.39 11.32
CA LYS A 117 -12.02 -5.30 11.32
C LYS A 117 -13.10 -4.89 10.31
N LEU A 118 -13.38 -3.59 10.20
CA LEU A 118 -14.38 -3.08 9.24
C LEU A 118 -13.93 -3.32 7.80
N VAL A 119 -12.67 -3.04 7.48
CA VAL A 119 -12.14 -3.25 6.13
C VAL A 119 -12.01 -4.74 5.81
N SER A 120 -11.55 -5.55 6.77
CA SER A 120 -11.51 -7.01 6.61
C SER A 120 -12.90 -7.58 6.34
N MET A 121 -13.93 -7.18 7.11
CA MET A 121 -15.31 -7.56 6.85
C MET A 121 -15.78 -7.06 5.47
N ALA A 122 -15.43 -5.84 5.08
CA ALA A 122 -15.81 -5.28 3.78
C ALA A 122 -15.18 -6.07 2.60
N VAL A 123 -13.97 -6.57 2.76
CA VAL A 123 -13.33 -7.50 1.81
C VAL A 123 -14.11 -8.81 1.76
N ALA A 124 -14.42 -9.41 2.92
CA ALA A 124 -15.12 -10.70 3.01
C ALA A 124 -16.47 -10.71 2.29
N VAL A 125 -17.21 -9.60 2.34
CA VAL A 125 -18.55 -9.49 1.76
C VAL A 125 -18.65 -8.50 0.60
N SER A 126 -17.52 -8.12 0.03
CA SER A 126 -17.40 -7.22 -1.14
C SER A 126 -18.16 -5.90 -0.99
N ARG A 127 -18.04 -5.24 0.17
CA ARG A 127 -18.69 -3.94 0.46
C ARG A 127 -17.90 -2.79 -0.20
N VAL A 128 -18.12 -2.62 -1.50
CA VAL A 128 -17.43 -1.60 -2.33
C VAL A 128 -17.44 -0.19 -1.70
N PRO A 129 -18.56 0.34 -1.16
CA PRO A 129 -18.56 1.69 -0.58
C PRO A 129 -17.55 1.89 0.56
N ILE A 130 -17.32 0.86 1.38
CA ILE A 130 -16.33 0.92 2.45
C ILE A 130 -14.90 0.83 1.90
N LEU A 131 -14.68 -0.06 0.91
CA LEU A 131 -13.38 -0.19 0.25
C LEU A 131 -12.96 1.10 -0.45
N GLU A 132 -13.88 1.81 -1.11
CA GLU A 132 -13.62 3.12 -1.71
C GLU A 132 -13.31 4.20 -0.66
N CYS A 133 -13.98 4.17 0.49
CA CYS A 133 -13.63 5.04 1.61
C CYS A 133 -12.23 4.72 2.17
N ALA A 134 -11.92 3.45 2.33
CA ALA A 134 -10.60 3.00 2.79
C ALA A 134 -9.50 3.35 1.79
N ALA A 135 -9.75 3.28 0.48
CA ALA A 135 -8.81 3.73 -0.54
C ALA A 135 -8.45 5.21 -0.40
N ASN A 136 -9.45 6.07 -0.21
CA ASN A 136 -9.22 7.50 0.03
C ASN A 136 -8.52 7.77 1.37
N TRP A 137 -8.82 6.99 2.40
CA TRP A 137 -8.17 7.08 3.69
C TRP A 137 -6.67 6.71 3.58
N LEU A 138 -6.33 5.60 2.91
CA LEU A 138 -4.96 5.18 2.65
C LEU A 138 -4.14 6.25 1.92
N GLN A 139 -4.76 6.96 0.97
CA GLN A 139 -4.09 7.99 0.18
C GLN A 139 -3.74 9.25 0.98
N ARG A 140 -4.47 9.53 2.07
CA ARG A 140 -4.36 10.77 2.85
C ARG A 140 -3.71 10.58 4.21
N THR A 141 -3.56 9.33 4.64
CA THR A 141 -3.06 8.99 5.97
C THR A 141 -1.56 8.74 5.93
N HIS A 142 -0.89 8.97 7.06
CA HIS A 142 0.52 8.69 7.22
C HIS A 142 0.84 7.21 6.96
N CYS A 143 1.92 6.93 6.21
CA CYS A 143 2.28 5.60 5.71
C CYS A 143 2.33 4.51 6.79
N VAL A 144 2.78 4.84 8.01
CA VAL A 144 2.85 3.89 9.14
C VAL A 144 1.50 3.24 9.45
N TYR A 145 0.42 4.02 9.41
CA TYR A 145 -0.93 3.49 9.67
C TYR A 145 -1.49 2.73 8.46
N CYS A 146 -1.11 3.14 7.25
CA CYS A 146 -1.46 2.41 6.03
C CYS A 146 -0.83 1.01 6.01
N VAL A 147 0.45 0.92 6.37
CA VAL A 147 1.19 -0.34 6.52
C VAL A 147 0.54 -1.22 7.60
N ARG A 148 0.14 -0.63 8.73
CA ARG A 148 -0.55 -1.35 9.81
C ARG A 148 -1.90 -1.93 9.34
N LEU A 149 -2.69 -1.19 8.55
CA LEU A 149 -3.92 -1.72 7.96
C LEU A 149 -3.63 -2.87 6.98
N ALA A 150 -2.62 -2.71 6.13
CA ALA A 150 -2.22 -3.77 5.19
C ALA A 150 -1.78 -5.04 5.94
N GLN A 151 -1.02 -4.91 7.03
CA GLN A 151 -0.62 -6.04 7.90
C GLN A 151 -1.84 -6.79 8.42
N VAL A 152 -2.84 -6.08 8.96
CA VAL A 152 -4.08 -6.71 9.46
C VAL A 152 -4.75 -7.55 8.38
N LEU A 153 -4.86 -7.03 7.15
CA LEU A 153 -5.48 -7.77 6.05
C LEU A 153 -4.66 -8.99 5.61
N VAL A 154 -3.33 -8.85 5.58
CA VAL A 154 -2.45 -10.00 5.27
C VAL A 154 -2.56 -11.06 6.36
N ASP A 155 -2.56 -10.67 7.63
CA ASP A 155 -2.73 -11.61 8.74
C ASP A 155 -4.08 -12.33 8.67
N ASP A 156 -5.18 -11.60 8.43
CA ASP A 156 -6.51 -12.17 8.35
C ASP A 156 -6.64 -13.17 7.18
N TYR A 157 -6.15 -12.82 5.99
CA TYR A 157 -6.44 -13.57 4.76
C TYR A 157 -5.33 -14.54 4.34
N CYS A 158 -4.09 -14.29 4.69
CA CYS A 158 -2.98 -15.14 4.30
C CYS A 158 -2.44 -16.01 5.46
N SER A 159 -2.71 -15.62 6.74
CA SER A 159 -2.14 -16.32 7.88
C SER A 159 -3.18 -17.00 8.76
N MET A 160 -4.28 -16.30 9.11
CA MET A 160 -5.22 -16.78 10.12
C MET A 160 -6.37 -17.62 9.55
N MET A 161 -6.79 -17.38 8.31
CA MET A 161 -7.92 -18.08 7.68
C MET A 161 -7.47 -18.88 6.46
N PRO A 162 -7.12 -20.17 6.62
CA PRO A 162 -6.75 -21.03 5.49
C PRO A 162 -7.85 -21.06 4.43
N GLY A 163 -7.49 -20.84 3.16
CA GLY A 163 -8.43 -20.87 2.04
C GLY A 163 -9.22 -19.58 1.83
N SER A 164 -8.95 -18.51 2.56
CA SER A 164 -9.60 -17.19 2.36
C SER A 164 -8.92 -16.28 1.34
N VAL A 165 -7.75 -16.66 0.84
CA VAL A 165 -7.01 -15.93 -0.21
C VAL A 165 -7.88 -15.60 -1.43
N PRO A 166 -8.75 -16.52 -1.96
CA PRO A 166 -9.65 -16.20 -3.07
C PRO A 166 -10.61 -15.03 -2.78
N THR A 167 -10.98 -14.83 -1.52
CA THR A 167 -11.83 -13.70 -1.11
C THR A 167 -11.08 -12.37 -1.23
N LEU A 168 -9.83 -12.33 -0.80
CA LEU A 168 -8.96 -11.17 -0.98
C LEU A 168 -8.65 -10.96 -2.47
N GLN A 169 -8.48 -12.03 -3.25
CA GLN A 169 -8.21 -11.96 -4.68
C GLN A 169 -9.28 -11.18 -5.45
N ASN A 170 -10.54 -11.23 -5.03
CA ASN A 170 -11.64 -10.56 -5.73
C ASN A 170 -11.65 -9.03 -5.57
N ILE A 171 -10.83 -8.44 -4.71
CA ILE A 171 -10.84 -6.97 -4.49
C ILE A 171 -10.37 -6.18 -5.71
N HIS A 172 -9.54 -6.75 -6.59
CA HIS A 172 -9.05 -6.06 -7.77
C HIS A 172 -10.17 -5.66 -8.73
N SER A 173 -11.21 -6.49 -8.85
CA SER A 173 -12.39 -6.21 -9.67
C SER A 173 -13.44 -5.40 -8.91
N ALA A 174 -13.61 -5.64 -7.60
CA ALA A 174 -14.61 -4.96 -6.79
C ALA A 174 -14.25 -3.50 -6.47
N SER A 175 -13.01 -3.22 -6.11
CA SER A 175 -12.50 -1.87 -5.83
C SER A 175 -11.03 -1.75 -6.28
N PRO A 176 -10.77 -1.47 -7.57
CA PRO A 176 -9.42 -1.34 -8.13
C PRO A 176 -8.57 -0.28 -7.41
N ARG A 177 -9.18 0.83 -6.95
CA ARG A 177 -8.47 1.88 -6.20
C ARG A 177 -7.97 1.37 -4.86
N PHE A 178 -8.81 0.63 -4.14
CA PHE A 178 -8.41 0.02 -2.87
C PHE A 178 -7.29 -1.00 -3.11
N CYS A 179 -7.43 -1.84 -4.13
CA CYS A 179 -6.42 -2.83 -4.50
C CYS A 179 -5.06 -2.16 -4.82
N CYS A 180 -5.05 -1.08 -5.61
CA CYS A 180 -3.84 -0.31 -5.92
C CYS A 180 -3.16 0.22 -4.65
N GLN A 181 -3.93 0.83 -3.72
CA GLN A 181 -3.40 1.35 -2.47
C GLN A 181 -2.95 0.23 -1.51
N PHE A 182 -3.65 -0.90 -1.50
CA PHE A 182 -3.26 -2.07 -0.73
C PHE A 182 -1.91 -2.62 -1.21
N ILE A 183 -1.69 -2.77 -2.54
CA ILE A 183 -0.39 -3.17 -3.10
C ILE A 183 0.70 -2.17 -2.70
N THR A 184 0.41 -0.86 -2.73
CA THR A 184 1.37 0.17 -2.32
C THR A 184 1.77 0.02 -0.85
N ALA A 185 0.81 -0.19 0.05
CA ALA A 185 1.06 -0.42 1.46
C ALA A 185 1.82 -1.73 1.72
N VAL A 186 1.46 -2.81 1.01
CA VAL A 186 2.12 -4.13 1.11
C VAL A 186 3.57 -4.06 0.64
N THR A 187 3.87 -3.35 -0.45
CA THR A 187 5.25 -3.19 -0.93
C THR A 187 6.11 -2.31 -0.02
N THR A 188 5.47 -1.52 0.85
CA THR A 188 6.14 -0.78 1.92
C THR A 188 6.31 -1.64 3.18
N LEU A 189 5.33 -2.50 3.50
CA LEU A 189 5.38 -3.44 4.62
C LEU A 189 6.51 -4.46 4.44
N TYR A 190 6.59 -5.09 3.28
CA TYR A 190 7.58 -6.09 2.92
C TYR A 190 8.66 -5.46 2.03
N ASP A 191 9.60 -4.74 2.64
CA ASP A 191 10.60 -3.97 1.89
C ASP A 191 11.81 -4.80 1.42
N LEU A 192 11.84 -6.10 1.71
CA LEU A 192 12.92 -7.02 1.36
C LEU A 192 14.30 -6.54 1.85
N THR A 193 14.37 -5.96 3.03
CA THR A 193 15.64 -5.62 3.70
C THR A 193 16.17 -6.76 4.56
N SER A 194 15.29 -7.69 4.94
CA SER A 194 15.60 -8.93 5.67
C SER A 194 14.66 -10.05 5.25
N GLU A 195 14.97 -11.28 5.61
CA GLU A 195 14.14 -12.47 5.35
C GLU A 195 12.77 -12.39 6.03
N GLU A 196 12.71 -11.76 7.21
CA GLU A 196 11.47 -11.55 7.96
C GLU A 196 10.51 -10.56 7.27
N LEU A 197 11.05 -9.72 6.38
CA LEU A 197 10.29 -8.71 5.63
C LEU A 197 10.04 -9.15 4.17
N THR A 198 9.76 -10.44 3.98
CA THR A 198 9.36 -11.02 2.69
C THR A 198 7.85 -11.29 2.67
N PRO A 199 7.17 -11.03 1.53
CA PRO A 199 5.73 -11.29 1.45
C PRO A 199 5.44 -12.80 1.49
N PRO A 200 4.32 -13.23 2.10
CA PRO A 200 3.82 -14.60 1.96
C PRO A 200 3.67 -15.01 0.49
N LEU A 201 3.91 -16.28 0.19
CA LEU A 201 3.89 -16.78 -1.18
C LEU A 201 2.54 -16.56 -1.86
N GLU A 202 1.44 -16.85 -1.17
CA GLU A 202 0.09 -16.66 -1.70
C GLU A 202 -0.19 -15.18 -2.01
N LEU A 203 0.30 -14.26 -1.19
CA LEU A 203 0.17 -12.83 -1.42
C LEU A 203 0.96 -12.41 -2.66
N LEU A 204 2.19 -12.91 -2.83
CA LEU A 204 3.00 -12.63 -4.02
C LEU A 204 2.34 -13.17 -5.29
N GLN A 205 1.85 -14.42 -5.28
CA GLN A 205 1.12 -15.02 -6.39
C GLN A 205 -0.10 -14.18 -6.79
N MET A 206 -0.87 -13.74 -5.80
CA MET A 206 -2.06 -12.92 -6.00
C MET A 206 -1.71 -11.56 -6.63
N ILE A 207 -0.71 -10.86 -6.13
CA ILE A 207 -0.27 -9.56 -6.68
C ILE A 207 0.23 -9.72 -8.12
N VAL A 208 1.00 -10.77 -8.40
CA VAL A 208 1.46 -11.07 -9.77
C VAL A 208 0.28 -11.32 -10.70
N SER A 209 -0.70 -12.14 -10.28
CA SER A 209 -1.93 -12.40 -11.05
C SER A 209 -2.69 -11.12 -11.38
N TRP A 210 -2.94 -10.27 -10.38
CA TRP A 210 -3.64 -9.00 -10.57
C TRP A 210 -2.98 -8.09 -11.61
N ILE A 211 -1.65 -7.96 -11.54
CA ILE A 211 -0.92 -7.07 -12.47
C ILE A 211 -0.85 -7.68 -13.87
N GLN A 212 -0.80 -9.00 -13.98
CA GLN A 212 -0.85 -9.70 -15.29
C GLN A 212 -2.23 -9.60 -15.92
N GLU A 213 -3.30 -9.71 -15.14
CA GLU A 213 -4.68 -9.59 -15.62
C GLU A 213 -5.02 -8.16 -16.05
N ASP A 214 -4.62 -7.16 -15.24
CA ASP A 214 -4.80 -5.74 -15.55
C ASP A 214 -3.57 -4.90 -15.15
N PRO A 215 -2.65 -4.65 -16.08
CA PRO A 215 -1.49 -3.78 -15.84
C PRO A 215 -1.87 -2.34 -15.44
N ARG A 216 -3.08 -1.87 -15.77
CA ARG A 216 -3.56 -0.53 -15.41
C ARG A 216 -3.88 -0.41 -13.92
N LEU A 217 -4.08 -1.54 -13.24
CA LEU A 217 -4.40 -1.58 -11.81
C LEU A 217 -3.42 -0.76 -10.96
N VAL A 218 -2.13 -0.87 -11.23
CA VAL A 218 -1.09 -0.15 -10.48
C VAL A 218 -1.05 1.37 -10.76
N LEU A 219 -1.80 1.85 -11.73
CA LEU A 219 -1.92 3.26 -12.10
C LEU A 219 -3.27 3.87 -11.70
N VAL A 220 -4.23 3.07 -11.26
CA VAL A 220 -5.62 3.51 -11.03
C VAL A 220 -5.71 4.71 -10.09
N THR A 221 -4.96 4.72 -9.00
CA THR A 221 -4.98 5.85 -8.06
C THR A 221 -4.42 7.11 -8.71
N PHE A 222 -3.29 7.01 -9.39
CA PHE A 222 -2.66 8.11 -10.10
C PHE A 222 -3.59 8.69 -11.18
N LEU A 223 -4.19 7.84 -12.01
CA LEU A 223 -5.08 8.27 -13.10
C LEU A 223 -6.39 8.93 -12.63
N ASN A 224 -6.80 8.67 -11.38
CA ASN A 224 -8.02 9.22 -10.80
C ASN A 224 -7.76 10.32 -9.76
N THR A 225 -6.50 10.66 -9.49
CA THR A 225 -6.15 11.76 -8.58
C THR A 225 -6.03 13.05 -9.37
N PRO A 226 -6.68 14.15 -8.94
CA PRO A 226 -6.46 15.45 -9.55
C PRO A 226 -4.97 15.84 -9.45
N LEU A 227 -4.39 16.30 -10.57
CA LEU A 227 -2.97 16.69 -10.65
C LEU A 227 -2.60 17.91 -9.78
N SER A 228 -3.55 18.52 -9.09
CA SER A 228 -3.38 19.70 -8.25
C SER A 228 -3.08 19.34 -6.80
N GLY A 229 -1.82 19.14 -6.49
CA GLY A 229 -1.31 19.01 -5.12
C GLY A 229 -0.38 17.81 -4.95
N SER A 230 0.84 18.06 -4.51
CA SER A 230 1.72 16.98 -4.07
C SER A 230 1.13 16.31 -2.83
N PRO A 231 1.07 14.97 -2.78
CA PRO A 231 0.66 14.28 -1.55
C PRO A 231 1.60 14.68 -0.40
N PRO A 232 1.14 14.62 0.86
CA PRO A 232 2.03 14.86 2.00
C PRO A 232 3.24 13.94 1.92
N SER A 233 4.43 14.44 2.24
CA SER A 233 5.69 13.67 2.20
C SER A 233 5.70 12.42 3.10
N THR A 234 4.73 12.30 3.97
CA THR A 234 4.56 11.18 4.91
C THR A 234 3.50 10.16 4.50
N SER A 235 2.80 10.39 3.38
CA SER A 235 1.80 9.47 2.84
C SER A 235 2.45 8.34 2.02
N LEU A 236 1.64 7.34 1.65
CA LEU A 236 2.08 6.33 0.68
C LEU A 236 2.33 6.97 -0.69
N ASP A 237 3.20 6.33 -1.47
CA ASP A 237 3.37 6.65 -2.88
C ASP A 237 2.02 6.58 -3.63
N VAL A 238 1.85 7.40 -4.67
CA VAL A 238 0.61 7.43 -5.46
C VAL A 238 0.43 6.14 -6.27
N THR A 239 1.54 5.45 -6.56
CA THR A 239 1.53 4.16 -7.26
C THR A 239 2.43 3.15 -6.54
N PRO A 240 2.16 1.85 -6.64
CA PRO A 240 3.03 0.82 -6.08
C PRO A 240 4.31 0.58 -6.88
N LEU A 241 4.53 1.28 -8.01
CA LEU A 241 5.62 0.98 -8.95
C LEU A 241 6.99 1.04 -8.31
N GLY A 242 7.28 2.01 -7.45
CA GLY A 242 8.55 2.11 -6.73
C GLY A 242 8.81 0.90 -5.83
N GLY A 243 7.79 0.47 -5.09
CA GLY A 243 7.85 -0.73 -4.25
C GLY A 243 8.00 -2.03 -5.05
N LEU A 244 7.25 -2.17 -6.16
CA LEU A 244 7.34 -3.33 -7.04
C LEU A 244 8.72 -3.44 -7.72
N VAL A 245 9.30 -2.33 -8.18
CA VAL A 245 10.69 -2.30 -8.69
C VAL A 245 11.67 -2.74 -7.60
N ARG A 246 11.50 -2.23 -6.37
CA ARG A 246 12.31 -2.62 -5.22
C ARG A 246 12.25 -4.13 -4.97
N TRP A 247 11.06 -4.72 -5.02
CA TRP A 247 10.87 -6.16 -4.88
C TRP A 247 11.60 -6.94 -5.96
N CYS A 248 11.41 -6.58 -7.23
CA CYS A 248 12.05 -7.25 -8.36
C CYS A 248 13.58 -7.23 -8.27
N VAL A 249 14.15 -6.10 -7.85
CA VAL A 249 15.60 -5.89 -7.78
C VAL A 249 16.23 -6.59 -6.57
N LYS A 250 15.59 -6.54 -5.39
CA LYS A 250 16.14 -7.12 -4.15
C LYS A 250 15.93 -8.64 -4.04
N ALA A 251 14.87 -9.18 -4.62
CA ALA A 251 14.49 -10.58 -4.48
C ALA A 251 15.62 -11.58 -4.77
N PRO A 252 16.44 -11.45 -5.84
CA PRO A 252 17.53 -12.39 -6.10
C PRO A 252 18.57 -12.49 -4.97
N LEU A 253 18.71 -11.42 -4.18
CA LEU A 253 19.68 -11.37 -3.09
C LEU A 253 19.13 -11.86 -1.76
N VAL A 254 17.84 -11.62 -1.50
CA VAL A 254 17.20 -11.95 -0.22
C VAL A 254 16.86 -13.43 -0.15
N TYR A 255 16.19 -13.98 -1.16
CA TYR A 255 15.75 -15.38 -1.16
C TYR A 255 16.86 -16.43 -1.33
N LYS A 256 18.13 -16.02 -1.48
CA LYS A 256 19.27 -16.93 -1.59
C LYS A 256 19.82 -17.41 -0.23
N ARG A 257 19.57 -16.69 0.86
CA ARG A 257 20.21 -16.94 2.16
C ARG A 257 19.79 -18.25 2.81
N ASP A 258 18.62 -18.78 2.49
CA ASP A 258 18.00 -19.93 3.18
C ASP A 258 18.69 -21.28 2.95
N LYS A 259 19.51 -21.44 1.92
CA LYS A 259 20.12 -22.75 1.57
C LYS A 259 21.03 -23.33 2.65
N LYS A 260 21.52 -22.55 3.64
CA LYS A 260 22.47 -23.02 4.66
C LYS A 260 21.84 -23.41 6.01
N GLN A 261 20.59 -23.08 6.25
CA GLN A 261 19.95 -23.33 7.56
C GLN A 261 18.79 -24.34 7.54
N MET A 262 18.29 -24.75 6.39
CA MET A 262 17.18 -25.71 6.34
C MET A 262 17.65 -27.15 6.25
N LEU A 263 17.06 -28.00 7.08
CA LEU A 263 17.17 -29.46 7.07
C LEU A 263 16.87 -30.03 5.67
N PRO A 264 17.49 -31.18 5.27
CA PRO A 264 17.49 -31.70 3.90
C PRO A 264 16.14 -32.19 3.36
N HIS A 265 15.01 -31.83 3.95
CA HIS A 265 13.67 -32.28 3.56
C HIS A 265 12.68 -31.18 3.13
N SER A 266 13.07 -29.91 3.05
CA SER A 266 12.20 -28.87 2.48
C SER A 266 12.42 -28.76 0.97
N SER A 267 11.34 -28.93 0.24
CA SER A 267 11.26 -29.10 -1.21
C SER A 267 11.94 -27.98 -2.02
N SER A 268 12.87 -28.34 -2.90
CA SER A 268 13.50 -27.46 -3.91
C SER A 268 12.49 -26.79 -4.87
N GLY A 269 11.22 -27.19 -4.86
CA GLY A 269 10.14 -26.61 -5.68
C GLY A 269 9.76 -25.17 -5.27
N SER A 270 9.75 -24.86 -4.00
CA SER A 270 9.31 -23.56 -3.48
C SER A 270 10.22 -22.39 -3.90
N GLU A 271 11.55 -22.58 -3.92
CA GLU A 271 12.50 -21.53 -4.31
C GLU A 271 12.43 -21.18 -5.80
N GLN A 272 12.29 -22.18 -6.65
CA GLN A 272 12.10 -21.99 -8.09
C GLN A 272 10.79 -21.27 -8.41
N GLU A 273 9.73 -21.59 -7.66
CA GLU A 273 8.44 -20.94 -7.78
C GLU A 273 8.52 -19.46 -7.42
N VAL A 274 9.13 -19.12 -6.29
CA VAL A 274 9.34 -17.71 -5.86
C VAL A 274 10.19 -16.94 -6.88
N ALA A 275 11.28 -17.53 -7.37
CA ALA A 275 12.12 -16.90 -8.39
C ALA A 275 11.37 -16.67 -9.71
N ALA A 276 10.52 -17.62 -10.12
CA ALA A 276 9.65 -17.48 -11.29
C ALA A 276 8.61 -16.36 -11.11
N LEU A 277 7.99 -16.25 -9.94
CA LEU A 277 7.04 -15.19 -9.61
C LEU A 277 7.67 -13.80 -9.67
N PHE A 278 8.85 -13.61 -9.07
CA PHE A 278 9.55 -12.32 -9.17
C PHE A 278 10.05 -12.00 -10.59
N SER A 279 10.33 -13.00 -11.40
CA SER A 279 10.66 -12.80 -12.82
C SER A 279 9.40 -12.38 -13.60
N ALA A 280 8.27 -13.03 -13.36
CA ALA A 280 6.98 -12.65 -13.92
C ALA A 280 6.58 -11.23 -13.48
N LEU A 281 6.74 -10.90 -12.20
CA LEU A 281 6.49 -9.56 -11.67
C LEU A 281 7.36 -8.51 -12.37
N HIS A 282 8.66 -8.78 -12.54
CA HIS A 282 9.56 -7.87 -13.22
C HIS A 282 9.11 -7.57 -14.65
N LEU A 283 8.76 -8.62 -15.42
CA LEU A 283 8.25 -8.46 -16.78
C LEU A 283 6.93 -7.66 -16.79
N SER A 284 6.03 -7.90 -15.84
CA SER A 284 4.77 -7.16 -15.73
C SER A 284 5.02 -5.67 -15.42
N VAL A 285 5.97 -5.34 -14.54
CA VAL A 285 6.35 -3.96 -14.24
C VAL A 285 6.95 -3.27 -15.47
N LEU A 286 7.81 -3.95 -16.23
CA LEU A 286 8.33 -3.41 -17.50
C LEU A 286 7.20 -3.18 -18.51
N GLN A 287 6.24 -4.09 -18.60
CA GLN A 287 5.05 -3.94 -19.45
C GLN A 287 4.22 -2.71 -19.06
N VAL A 288 4.02 -2.45 -17.75
CA VAL A 288 3.32 -1.24 -17.28
C VAL A 288 4.04 0.01 -17.77
N PHE A 289 5.38 0.08 -17.63
CA PHE A 289 6.14 1.23 -18.14
C PHE A 289 5.99 1.40 -19.66
N MET A 290 6.03 0.32 -20.43
CA MET A 290 5.86 0.38 -21.88
C MET A 290 4.45 0.81 -22.32
N LEU A 291 3.42 0.44 -21.56
CA LEU A 291 2.03 0.83 -21.84
C LEU A 291 1.72 2.26 -21.39
N LEU A 292 2.52 2.84 -20.50
CA LEU A 292 2.25 4.12 -19.87
C LEU A 292 1.96 5.26 -20.86
N PRO A 293 2.76 5.47 -21.94
CA PRO A 293 2.48 6.55 -22.90
C PRO A 293 1.10 6.43 -23.54
N ASN A 294 0.67 5.22 -23.89
CA ASN A 294 -0.64 4.96 -24.47
C ASN A 294 -1.76 5.22 -23.46
N ILE A 295 -1.61 4.75 -22.21
CA ILE A 295 -2.60 4.98 -21.15
C ILE A 295 -2.76 6.47 -20.85
N LEU A 296 -1.67 7.22 -20.78
CA LEU A 296 -1.70 8.67 -20.56
C LEU A 296 -2.36 9.41 -21.71
N ASN A 297 -2.05 9.03 -22.94
CA ASN A 297 -2.67 9.63 -24.14
C ASN A 297 -4.19 9.37 -24.19
N GLU A 298 -4.63 8.15 -23.88
CA GLU A 298 -6.06 7.81 -23.76
C GLU A 298 -6.79 8.67 -22.72
N LYS A 299 -6.12 9.07 -21.65
CA LYS A 299 -6.66 9.91 -20.57
C LYS A 299 -6.50 11.41 -20.83
N GLY A 300 -5.86 11.81 -21.94
CA GLY A 300 -5.55 13.21 -22.21
C GLY A 300 -4.56 13.83 -21.21
N ILE A 301 -3.74 13.02 -20.56
CA ILE A 301 -2.71 13.47 -19.64
C ILE A 301 -1.42 13.66 -20.44
N PHE A 302 -1.03 14.91 -20.64
CA PHE A 302 0.17 15.25 -21.39
C PHE A 302 1.26 15.77 -20.46
N GLY A 303 2.50 15.35 -20.71
CA GLY A 303 3.67 15.77 -19.95
C GLY A 303 4.47 14.59 -19.41
N ARG A 304 5.64 14.91 -18.86
CA ARG A 304 6.49 13.92 -18.18
C ARG A 304 6.03 13.81 -16.73
N LEU A 305 5.85 12.59 -16.26
CA LEU A 305 5.31 12.30 -14.95
C LEU A 305 6.36 11.54 -14.13
N ALA A 306 6.66 12.01 -12.93
CA ALA A 306 7.51 11.30 -12.00
C ALA A 306 6.70 10.23 -11.25
N LEU A 307 6.54 9.05 -11.84
CA LEU A 307 5.93 7.89 -11.17
C LEU A 307 6.96 7.16 -10.28
N LEU A 308 8.24 7.22 -10.67
CA LEU A 308 9.35 6.81 -9.84
C LEU A 308 10.07 8.06 -9.34
N GLN A 309 10.19 8.18 -8.02
CA GLN A 309 10.85 9.31 -7.38
C GLN A 309 12.36 9.04 -7.24
N VAL A 310 13.16 10.09 -7.42
CA VAL A 310 14.63 10.02 -7.33
C VAL A 310 15.07 9.58 -5.93
N GLU A 311 14.39 10.04 -4.90
CA GLU A 311 14.63 9.69 -3.51
C GLU A 311 14.41 8.19 -3.25
N SER A 312 13.34 7.63 -3.81
CA SER A 312 13.05 6.19 -3.72
C SER A 312 14.13 5.35 -4.42
N LEU A 313 14.67 5.84 -5.55
CA LEU A 313 15.77 5.19 -6.25
C LEU A 313 17.08 5.28 -5.47
N ALA A 314 17.38 6.43 -4.87
CA ALA A 314 18.56 6.59 -4.03
C ALA A 314 18.52 5.65 -2.82
N SER A 315 17.36 5.49 -2.18
CA SER A 315 17.14 4.51 -1.12
C SER A 315 17.35 3.07 -1.63
N LEU A 316 16.75 2.72 -2.77
CA LEU A 316 16.89 1.39 -3.37
C LEU A 316 18.34 1.05 -3.68
N THR A 317 19.11 1.97 -4.30
CA THR A 317 20.53 1.71 -4.64
C THR A 317 21.41 1.61 -3.40
N SER A 318 21.12 2.37 -2.34
CA SER A 318 21.79 2.26 -1.05
C SER A 318 21.55 0.89 -0.39
N ASP A 319 20.29 0.44 -0.37
CA ASP A 319 19.94 -0.88 0.14
C ASP A 319 20.58 -2.01 -0.68
N LEU A 320 20.55 -1.85 -2.02
CA LEU A 320 21.15 -2.82 -2.94
C LEU A 320 22.65 -2.96 -2.71
N SER A 321 23.37 -1.83 -2.59
CA SER A 321 24.81 -1.83 -2.28
C SER A 321 25.09 -2.58 -0.98
N ARG A 322 24.30 -2.32 0.08
CA ARG A 322 24.43 -3.01 1.36
C ARG A 322 24.16 -4.53 1.25
N LEU A 323 23.14 -4.95 0.49
CA LEU A 323 22.84 -6.37 0.26
C LEU A 323 23.94 -7.07 -0.54
N LEU A 324 24.53 -6.39 -1.54
CA LEU A 324 25.66 -6.90 -2.33
C LEU A 324 26.90 -7.07 -1.46
N ASP A 325 27.27 -6.07 -0.64
CA ASP A 325 28.40 -6.15 0.29
C ASP A 325 28.23 -7.29 1.31
N GLN A 326 27.00 -7.56 1.75
CA GLN A 326 26.70 -8.69 2.63
C GLN A 326 26.82 -10.03 1.90
N ALA A 327 26.40 -10.11 0.64
CA ALA A 327 26.53 -11.31 -0.18
C ALA A 327 28.01 -11.68 -0.39
N ASP A 328 28.89 -10.71 -0.65
CA ASP A 328 30.32 -10.92 -0.85
C ASP A 328 31.03 -11.41 0.41
N LYS A 329 30.67 -10.92 1.59
CA LYS A 329 31.28 -11.34 2.88
C LYS A 329 30.99 -12.80 3.24
N HIS A 330 29.89 -13.37 2.74
CA HIS A 330 29.48 -14.75 3.02
C HIS A 330 30.03 -15.77 2.00
N THR A 331 30.73 -15.33 0.96
CA THR A 331 31.25 -16.19 -0.13
C THR A 331 32.70 -16.57 0.04
N HIS A 332 33.02 -17.36 1.08
CA HIS A 332 34.33 -18.01 1.20
C HIS A 332 34.46 -19.35 0.43
N THR A 333 33.48 -19.71 -0.39
CA THR A 333 33.51 -20.93 -1.23
C THR A 333 33.46 -20.56 -2.72
N PRO A 334 34.42 -21.05 -3.54
CA PRO A 334 34.46 -20.79 -4.98
C PRO A 334 33.46 -21.68 -5.72
N ALA A 335 32.18 -21.32 -5.72
CA ALA A 335 31.16 -21.97 -6.55
C ALA A 335 30.70 -21.01 -7.62
N ALA A 336 30.65 -21.44 -8.87
CA ALA A 336 30.27 -20.64 -10.04
C ALA A 336 28.88 -19.99 -9.94
N ASP A 337 27.97 -20.54 -9.13
CA ASP A 337 26.62 -20.02 -8.91
C ASP A 337 26.54 -18.75 -8.05
N VAL A 338 27.64 -18.38 -7.37
CA VAL A 338 27.67 -17.27 -6.41
C VAL A 338 27.43 -15.91 -7.07
N HIS A 339 27.84 -15.75 -8.34
CA HIS A 339 27.79 -14.48 -9.05
C HIS A 339 26.45 -14.23 -9.81
N VAL A 340 25.62 -15.24 -9.99
CA VAL A 340 24.40 -15.14 -10.81
C VAL A 340 23.36 -14.19 -10.18
N HIS A 341 23.16 -14.22 -8.87
CA HIS A 341 22.13 -13.44 -8.19
C HIS A 341 22.45 -11.93 -8.10
N PRO A 342 23.69 -11.52 -7.75
CA PRO A 342 24.09 -10.12 -7.86
C PRO A 342 23.93 -9.54 -9.27
N GLN A 343 24.33 -10.31 -10.29
CA GLN A 343 24.19 -9.91 -11.68
C GLN A 343 22.71 -9.72 -12.05
N LEU A 344 21.85 -10.67 -11.70
CA LEU A 344 20.41 -10.59 -11.98
C LEU A 344 19.74 -9.37 -11.29
N ALA A 345 20.15 -9.03 -10.07
CA ALA A 345 19.65 -7.85 -9.38
C ALA A 345 20.02 -6.55 -10.12
N LEU A 346 21.27 -6.43 -10.54
CA LEU A 346 21.77 -5.28 -11.31
C LEU A 346 21.12 -5.19 -12.70
N ASP A 347 20.94 -6.32 -13.38
CA ASP A 347 20.28 -6.39 -14.68
C ASP A 347 18.83 -5.91 -14.59
N ARG A 348 18.08 -6.37 -13.58
CA ARG A 348 16.69 -5.95 -13.35
C ARG A 348 16.60 -4.45 -13.07
N LEU A 349 17.53 -3.90 -12.26
CA LEU A 349 17.58 -2.47 -12.00
C LEU A 349 17.86 -1.69 -13.29
N ALA A 350 18.88 -2.07 -14.06
CA ALA A 350 19.22 -1.40 -15.31
C ALA A 350 18.07 -1.41 -16.32
N GLN A 351 17.41 -2.57 -16.49
CA GLN A 351 16.24 -2.71 -17.36
C GLN A 351 15.07 -1.83 -16.89
N ALA A 352 14.74 -1.84 -15.59
CA ALA A 352 13.65 -1.04 -15.05
C ALA A 352 13.91 0.46 -15.26
N LEU A 353 15.10 0.95 -14.97
CA LEU A 353 15.48 2.35 -15.16
C LEU A 353 15.45 2.75 -16.64
N GLN A 354 16.02 1.92 -17.53
CA GLN A 354 16.04 2.19 -18.96
C GLN A 354 14.61 2.30 -19.52
N VAL A 355 13.74 1.35 -19.20
CA VAL A 355 12.36 1.33 -19.71
C VAL A 355 11.54 2.47 -19.09
N ALA A 356 11.68 2.74 -17.78
CA ALA A 356 11.00 3.84 -17.11
C ALA A 356 11.38 5.21 -17.67
N MET A 357 12.66 5.44 -17.96
CA MET A 357 13.13 6.69 -18.57
C MET A 357 12.63 6.85 -20.01
N ALA A 358 12.73 5.80 -20.82
CA ALA A 358 12.30 5.80 -22.21
C ALA A 358 10.80 6.13 -22.36
N ASN A 359 9.99 5.72 -21.38
CA ASN A 359 8.52 5.91 -21.38
C ASN A 359 8.04 7.04 -20.47
N GLY A 360 8.94 7.87 -19.94
CA GLY A 360 8.60 9.05 -19.16
C GLY A 360 8.06 8.77 -17.74
N ALA A 361 8.23 7.55 -17.23
CA ALA A 361 7.85 7.17 -15.85
C ALA A 361 8.85 7.66 -14.80
N LEU A 362 10.09 7.92 -15.19
CA LEU A 362 11.16 8.44 -14.34
C LEU A 362 11.60 9.81 -14.88
N LEU A 363 11.47 10.83 -14.04
CA LEU A 363 12.05 12.14 -14.25
C LEU A 363 13.26 12.30 -13.34
N CYS A 364 14.44 12.14 -13.91
CA CYS A 364 15.69 12.29 -13.21
C CYS A 364 16.72 12.95 -14.16
N SER A 365 17.54 13.86 -13.65
CA SER A 365 18.66 14.33 -14.44
C SER A 365 19.66 13.19 -14.66
N ARG A 366 20.39 13.22 -15.74
CA ARG A 366 21.42 12.20 -16.03
C ARG A 366 22.53 12.22 -14.99
N GLU A 367 22.82 13.40 -14.44
CA GLU A 367 23.82 13.59 -13.41
C GLU A 367 23.38 12.98 -12.09
N ASP A 368 22.12 13.20 -11.68
CA ASP A 368 21.56 12.59 -10.48
C ASP A 368 21.52 11.07 -10.62
N LEU A 369 21.07 10.56 -11.76
CA LEU A 369 21.01 9.12 -11.98
C LEU A 369 22.41 8.50 -11.94
N ARG A 370 23.43 9.16 -12.55
CA ARG A 370 24.83 8.72 -12.48
C ARG A 370 25.33 8.73 -11.05
N ALA A 371 25.05 9.79 -10.28
CA ALA A 371 25.45 9.89 -8.88
C ALA A 371 24.85 8.78 -8.02
N ILE A 372 23.56 8.48 -8.22
CA ILE A 372 22.84 7.40 -7.53
C ILE A 372 23.47 6.04 -7.87
N CYS A 373 23.77 5.81 -9.14
CA CYS A 373 24.23 4.54 -9.65
C CYS A 373 25.75 4.30 -9.50
N SER A 374 26.54 5.35 -9.26
CA SER A 374 28.02 5.26 -9.15
C SER A 374 28.52 4.38 -8.01
N ARG A 375 27.67 4.08 -7.03
CA ARG A 375 28.01 3.24 -5.86
C ARG A 375 27.78 1.75 -6.11
N LEU A 376 27.14 1.39 -7.21
CA LEU A 376 26.85 0.00 -7.54
C LEU A 376 27.99 -0.64 -8.34
N PRO A 377 28.27 -1.93 -8.15
CA PRO A 377 29.23 -2.65 -8.97
C PRO A 377 28.76 -2.71 -10.43
N HIS A 378 29.72 -2.68 -11.35
CA HIS A 378 29.44 -2.70 -12.78
C HIS A 378 29.23 -4.11 -13.30
N ASN A 379 28.31 -4.26 -14.26
CA ASN A 379 28.14 -5.43 -15.11
C ASN A 379 27.86 -4.99 -16.55
N ASN A 380 27.77 -5.94 -17.48
CA ASN A 380 27.57 -5.63 -18.90
C ASN A 380 26.31 -4.81 -19.19
N PHE A 381 25.17 -5.14 -18.58
CA PHE A 381 23.94 -4.38 -18.77
C PHE A 381 24.01 -2.98 -18.17
N TRP A 382 24.61 -2.88 -16.99
CA TRP A 382 24.82 -1.62 -16.29
C TRP A 382 25.73 -0.68 -17.08
N ASP A 383 26.82 -1.22 -17.64
CA ASP A 383 27.76 -0.46 -18.48
C ASP A 383 27.10 0.02 -19.78
N ILE A 384 26.26 -0.82 -20.41
CA ILE A 384 25.50 -0.42 -21.60
C ILE A 384 24.52 0.71 -21.25
N PHE A 385 23.79 0.58 -20.14
CA PHE A 385 22.87 1.61 -19.67
C PHE A 385 23.59 2.94 -19.40
N LEU A 386 24.69 2.92 -18.66
CA LEU A 386 25.49 4.11 -18.36
C LEU A 386 26.08 4.74 -19.63
N ARG A 387 26.57 3.94 -20.59
CA ARG A 387 27.10 4.44 -21.88
C ARG A 387 26.02 5.14 -22.70
N ARG A 388 24.81 4.58 -22.78
CA ARG A 388 23.69 5.25 -23.45
C ARG A 388 23.33 6.58 -22.82
N LEU A 389 23.33 6.67 -21.50
CA LEU A 389 23.13 7.95 -20.78
C LEU A 389 24.21 8.99 -21.15
N LEU A 390 25.43 8.55 -21.51
CA LEU A 390 26.53 9.44 -21.95
C LEU A 390 26.35 9.91 -23.39
N GLN A 391 25.97 9.01 -24.31
CA GLN A 391 25.93 9.28 -25.76
C GLN A 391 24.79 10.22 -26.15
N GLU A 392 23.59 10.04 -25.57
CA GLU A 392 22.43 10.90 -25.86
C GLU A 392 22.60 12.35 -25.34
N GLY A 393 23.70 12.68 -24.65
CA GLY A 393 24.08 14.03 -24.20
C GLY A 393 24.92 14.81 -25.17
N SER A 394 25.56 14.14 -26.16
CA SER A 394 26.40 14.79 -27.16
C SER A 394 25.68 15.23 -28.45
N ASP A 395 24.45 14.72 -28.66
CA ASP A 395 23.68 15.03 -29.87
C ASP A 395 22.71 16.22 -29.71
N GLY A 396 22.76 16.92 -28.57
CA GLY A 396 21.85 18.03 -28.21
C GLY A 396 22.56 19.40 -28.02
N THR A 397 23.79 19.58 -28.52
CA THR A 397 24.49 20.90 -28.53
C THR A 397 24.60 21.44 -29.93
#